data_a626dfd16df530e17bc7ccc795a6f1bc
#
_entry.id   a626dfd16df530e17bc7ccc795a6f1bc
#
_cell.length_a   1.000
_cell.length_b   1.000
_cell.length_c   1.000
_cell.angle_alpha   90.00
_cell.angle_beta   90.00
_cell.angle_gamma   90.00
#
_symmetry.space_group_name_H-M   'P 1'
#
loop_
_entity.id
_entity.type
_entity.pdbx_description
1 polymer ?
#
loop_
_entity_poly.entity_id
_entity_poly.type
_entity_poly.pdbx_seq_one_letter_code
_entity_poly.pdbx_strand_id
1 'polypeptide(L)'
;MRTLVLDTNFLLLPFQFKIDIFRELEYVLGEPFQLVIPSGVISELNGISKRVGKSGAAARLALKLVEANRKIVEVAETDSPVDDWVFTYAKENKAIACTNDAGLKGRLRAEKMKVIGLRSKTKLGYV
;
A
#
# COMPACT_ATOMS: atom_id res chain seq x y z
N MET A 1 -12.27 -8.00 11.46
CA MET A 1 -11.03 -7.26 11.25
C MET A 1 -11.05 -6.61 9.88
N ARG A 2 -10.64 -5.36 9.81
CA ARG A 2 -10.59 -4.64 8.53
C ARG A 2 -9.42 -5.14 7.69
N THR A 3 -9.63 -5.17 6.37
CA THR A 3 -8.58 -5.56 5.43
C THR A 3 -8.22 -4.37 4.56
N LEU A 4 -6.91 -4.11 4.45
CA LEU A 4 -6.37 -3.06 3.60
C LEU A 4 -5.49 -3.72 2.54
N VAL A 5 -5.55 -3.21 1.31
CA VAL A 5 -4.69 -3.66 0.23
C VAL A 5 -3.80 -2.50 -0.21
N LEU A 6 -2.49 -2.75 -0.28
CA LEU A 6 -1.48 -1.71 -0.51
C LEU A 6 -0.83 -1.89 -1.88
N ASP A 7 -0.62 -0.76 -2.58
CA ASP A 7 0.17 -0.77 -3.81
C ASP A 7 1.64 -0.40 -3.52
N THR A 8 2.47 -0.46 -4.57
CA THR A 8 3.90 -0.20 -4.45
C THR A 8 4.19 1.22 -3.97
N ASN A 9 3.50 2.21 -4.53
CA ASN A 9 3.72 3.61 -4.20
C ASN A 9 3.45 3.90 -2.73
N PHE A 10 2.43 3.27 -2.18
CA PHE A 10 2.08 3.47 -0.77
C PHE A 10 3.20 3.01 0.16
N LEU A 11 3.81 1.87 -0.15
CA LEU A 11 4.92 1.34 0.65
C LEU A 11 6.20 2.17 0.55
N LEU A 12 6.32 2.99 -0.49
CA LEU A 12 7.46 3.88 -0.65
C LEU A 12 7.27 5.25 0.02
N LEU A 13 6.05 5.56 0.46
CA LEU A 13 5.76 6.86 1.09
C LEU A 13 6.66 7.19 2.28
N PRO A 14 7.00 6.24 3.19
CA PRO A 14 7.86 6.56 4.33
C PRO A 14 9.22 7.14 3.94
N PHE A 15 9.69 6.78 2.75
CA PHE A 15 11.03 7.17 2.28
C PHE A 15 10.99 8.41 1.39
N GLN A 16 9.79 8.83 0.97
CA GLN A 16 9.58 10.05 0.22
C GLN A 16 9.20 11.22 1.12
N PHE A 17 8.42 10.95 2.17
CA PHE A 17 7.83 11.99 3.01
C PHE A 17 8.11 11.82 4.50
N LYS A 18 8.92 10.85 4.91
CA LYS A 18 9.23 10.58 6.33
C LYS A 18 7.97 10.36 7.16
N ILE A 19 7.03 9.62 6.62
CA ILE A 19 5.77 9.30 7.30
C ILE A 19 5.80 7.85 7.77
N ASP A 20 5.33 7.59 8.99
CA ASP A 20 5.18 6.25 9.52
C ASP A 20 3.81 5.73 9.10
N ILE A 21 3.74 4.99 7.97
CA ILE A 21 2.46 4.56 7.42
C ILE A 21 1.70 3.60 8.33
N PHE A 22 2.39 2.71 9.05
CA PHE A 22 1.71 1.76 9.93
C PHE A 22 1.07 2.47 11.12
N ARG A 23 1.78 3.42 11.71
CA ARG A 23 1.24 4.22 12.80
C ARG A 23 0.07 5.07 12.34
N GLU A 24 0.20 5.71 11.17
CA GLU A 24 -0.88 6.52 10.62
C GLU A 24 -2.11 5.68 10.30
N LEU A 25 -1.92 4.46 9.80
CA LEU A 25 -3.04 3.55 9.54
C LEU A 25 -3.77 3.17 10.83
N GLU A 26 -3.02 2.89 11.90
CA GLU A 26 -3.61 2.63 13.20
C GLU A 26 -4.47 3.80 13.67
N TYR A 27 -3.96 5.00 13.48
CA TYR A 27 -4.65 6.22 13.88
C TYR A 27 -5.93 6.43 13.07
N VAL A 28 -5.85 6.23 11.75
CA VAL A 28 -6.99 6.46 10.84
C VAL A 28 -8.10 5.44 11.09
N LEU A 29 -7.74 4.18 11.28
CA LEU A 29 -8.73 3.12 11.44
C LEU A 29 -9.30 3.03 12.84
N GLY A 30 -8.47 3.19 13.86
CA GLY A 30 -8.92 3.07 15.24
C GLY A 30 -9.36 1.68 15.64
N GLU A 31 -9.05 0.66 14.84
CA GLU A 31 -9.41 -0.74 15.08
C GLU A 31 -8.37 -1.65 14.44
N PRO A 32 -8.31 -2.93 14.85
CA PRO A 32 -7.36 -3.88 14.26
C PRO A 32 -7.58 -4.05 12.76
N PHE A 33 -6.49 -4.25 12.03
CA PHE A 33 -6.54 -4.46 10.59
C PHE A 33 -5.47 -5.44 10.14
N GLN A 34 -5.68 -5.99 8.95
CA GLN A 34 -4.73 -6.84 8.27
C GLN A 34 -4.38 -6.20 6.93
N LEU A 35 -3.12 -6.33 6.55
CA LEU A 35 -2.64 -5.79 5.29
C LEU A 35 -2.49 -6.91 4.26
N VAL A 36 -2.99 -6.66 3.06
CA VAL A 36 -2.77 -7.55 1.93
C VAL A 36 -1.86 -6.82 0.95
N ILE A 37 -0.73 -7.46 0.64
CA ILE A 37 0.23 -6.92 -0.32
C ILE A 37 0.28 -7.86 -1.52
N PRO A 38 -0.06 -7.36 -2.72
CA PRO A 38 0.03 -8.18 -3.94
C PRO A 38 1.46 -8.67 -4.17
N SER A 39 1.63 -9.90 -4.63
CA SER A 39 2.96 -10.43 -4.95
C SER A 39 3.64 -9.59 -6.02
N GLY A 40 2.88 -8.97 -6.92
CA GLY A 40 3.40 -8.04 -7.91
C GLY A 40 4.09 -6.83 -7.29
N VAL A 41 3.60 -6.36 -6.14
CA VAL A 41 4.24 -5.26 -5.39
C VAL A 41 5.61 -5.70 -4.89
N ILE A 42 5.69 -6.89 -4.33
CA ILE A 42 6.97 -7.44 -3.83
C ILE A 42 7.95 -7.59 -5.00
N SER A 43 7.48 -8.08 -6.15
CA SER A 43 8.31 -8.20 -7.35
C SER A 43 8.82 -6.84 -7.83
N GLU A 44 7.97 -5.83 -7.86
CA GLU A 44 8.39 -4.48 -8.23
C GLU A 44 9.43 -3.93 -7.26
N LEU A 45 9.21 -4.09 -5.95
CA LEU A 45 10.17 -3.63 -4.95
C LEU A 45 11.51 -4.36 -5.07
N ASN A 46 11.47 -5.67 -5.31
CA ASN A 46 12.70 -6.44 -5.53
C ASN A 46 13.47 -5.94 -6.74
N GLY A 47 12.78 -5.63 -7.83
CA GLY A 47 13.40 -5.06 -9.02
C GLY A 47 14.04 -3.71 -8.75
N ILE A 48 13.31 -2.81 -8.09
CA ILE A 48 13.82 -1.47 -7.76
C ILE A 48 14.99 -1.56 -6.77
N SER A 49 14.95 -2.51 -5.84
CA SER A 49 15.99 -2.67 -4.80
C SER A 49 17.37 -2.95 -5.37
N LYS A 50 17.45 -3.42 -6.60
CA LYS A 50 18.73 -3.71 -7.28
C LYS A 50 19.37 -2.46 -7.90
N ARG A 51 18.63 -1.34 -7.92
CA ARG A 51 19.16 -0.09 -8.47
C ARG A 51 20.05 0.59 -7.45
N VAL A 52 21.03 1.36 -7.95
CA VAL A 52 21.84 2.22 -7.09
C VAL A 52 21.08 3.51 -6.79
N GLY A 53 21.47 4.21 -5.72
CA GLY A 53 20.90 5.49 -5.37
C GLY A 53 19.66 5.41 -4.49
N LYS A 54 18.94 6.51 -4.43
CA LYS A 54 17.82 6.68 -3.48
C LYS A 54 16.66 5.71 -3.73
N SER A 55 16.33 5.47 -5.00
CA SER A 55 15.22 4.56 -5.33
C SER A 55 15.48 3.14 -4.85
N GLY A 56 16.68 2.62 -5.09
CA GLY A 56 17.05 1.28 -4.65
C GLY A 56 17.07 1.19 -3.14
N ALA A 57 17.62 2.21 -2.48
CA ALA A 57 17.66 2.26 -1.01
C ALA A 57 16.24 2.27 -0.42
N ALA A 58 15.34 3.06 -1.00
CA ALA A 58 13.96 3.14 -0.56
C ALA A 58 13.26 1.79 -0.69
N ALA A 59 13.44 1.10 -1.82
CA ALA A 59 12.83 -0.20 -2.05
C ALA A 59 13.35 -1.25 -1.06
N ARG A 60 14.66 -1.25 -0.78
CA ARG A 60 15.25 -2.16 0.20
C ARG A 60 14.67 -1.93 1.59
N LEU A 61 14.48 -0.67 1.98
CA LEU A 61 13.89 -0.33 3.27
C LEU A 61 12.40 -0.70 3.32
N ALA A 62 11.68 -0.51 2.21
CA ALA A 62 10.28 -0.92 2.13
C ALA A 62 10.13 -2.42 2.33
N LEU A 63 10.99 -3.21 1.72
CA LEU A 63 10.98 -4.67 1.91
C LEU A 63 11.25 -5.06 3.36
N LYS A 64 12.18 -4.37 4.02
CA LYS A 64 12.46 -4.59 5.45
C LYS A 64 11.26 -4.22 6.31
N LEU A 65 10.57 -3.15 5.96
CA LEU A 65 9.39 -2.70 6.68
C LEU A 65 8.28 -3.74 6.60
N VAL A 66 8.06 -4.32 5.42
CA VAL A 66 7.09 -5.39 5.23
C VAL A 66 7.46 -6.59 6.12
N GLU A 67 8.72 -7.00 6.11
CA GLU A 67 9.19 -8.13 6.92
C GLU A 67 9.02 -7.87 8.41
N ALA A 68 9.31 -6.65 8.85
CA ALA A 68 9.16 -6.28 10.25
C ALA A 68 7.70 -6.34 10.73
N ASN A 69 6.75 -6.20 9.81
CA ASN A 69 5.32 -6.20 10.11
C ASN A 69 4.62 -7.46 9.61
N ARG A 70 5.35 -8.54 9.38
CA ARG A 70 4.82 -9.76 8.76
C ARG A 70 3.64 -10.40 9.48
N LYS A 71 3.48 -10.12 10.78
CA LYS A 71 2.36 -10.67 11.55
C LYS A 71 1.01 -10.16 11.08
N ILE A 72 0.97 -8.95 10.53
CA ILE A 72 -0.27 -8.35 10.03
C ILE A 72 -0.30 -8.27 8.51
N VAL A 73 0.72 -8.82 7.83
CA VAL A 73 0.84 -8.78 6.38
C VAL A 73 0.58 -10.15 5.78
N GLU A 74 -0.27 -10.19 4.78
CA GLU A 74 -0.47 -11.35 3.92
C GLU A 74 -0.05 -10.97 2.51
N VAL A 75 0.84 -11.77 1.90
CA VAL A 75 1.20 -11.57 0.49
C VAL A 75 0.28 -12.45 -0.35
N ALA A 76 -0.48 -11.82 -1.24
CA ALA A 76 -1.41 -12.53 -2.11
C ALA A 76 -0.82 -12.68 -3.51
N GLU A 77 -0.89 -13.88 -4.08
CA GLU A 77 -0.44 -14.12 -5.44
C GLU A 77 -1.26 -13.33 -6.45
N THR A 78 -0.58 -12.70 -7.40
CA THR A 78 -1.23 -11.87 -8.41
C THR A 78 -0.91 -12.37 -9.82
N ASP A 79 -1.91 -12.30 -10.69
CA ASP A 79 -1.83 -12.75 -12.08
C ASP A 79 -2.13 -11.63 -13.07
N SER A 80 -2.20 -10.40 -12.59
CA SER A 80 -2.54 -9.22 -13.39
C SER A 80 -1.71 -8.03 -12.91
N PRO A 81 -1.69 -6.93 -13.68
CA PRO A 81 -1.01 -5.71 -13.23
C PRO A 81 -1.48 -5.27 -11.87
N VAL A 82 -0.56 -4.71 -11.06
CA VAL A 82 -0.83 -4.35 -9.67
C VAL A 82 -2.08 -3.48 -9.51
N ASP A 83 -2.22 -2.44 -10.32
CA ASP A 83 -3.36 -1.52 -10.22
C ASP A 83 -4.69 -2.24 -10.43
N ASP A 84 -4.76 -3.08 -11.46
CA ASP A 84 -5.97 -3.83 -11.77
C ASP A 84 -6.28 -4.84 -10.68
N TRP A 85 -5.25 -5.49 -10.16
CA TRP A 85 -5.42 -6.47 -9.10
C TRP A 85 -5.91 -5.81 -7.81
N VAL A 86 -5.33 -4.68 -7.43
CA VAL A 86 -5.75 -3.92 -6.24
C VAL A 86 -7.20 -3.50 -6.37
N PHE A 87 -7.58 -2.97 -7.53
CA PHE A 87 -8.95 -2.55 -7.80
C PHE A 87 -9.93 -3.73 -7.63
N THR A 88 -9.63 -4.85 -8.29
CA THR A 88 -10.50 -6.03 -8.26
C THR A 88 -10.60 -6.61 -6.85
N TYR A 89 -9.46 -6.75 -6.18
CA TYR A 89 -9.43 -7.27 -4.82
C TYR A 89 -10.26 -6.41 -3.86
N ALA A 90 -10.06 -5.11 -3.91
CA ALA A 90 -10.77 -4.18 -3.04
C ALA A 90 -12.29 -4.27 -3.28
N LYS A 91 -12.69 -4.34 -4.54
CA LYS A 91 -14.11 -4.44 -4.90
C LYS A 91 -14.72 -5.76 -4.43
N GLU A 92 -14.06 -6.88 -4.70
CA GLU A 92 -14.60 -8.21 -4.35
C GLU A 92 -14.62 -8.47 -2.86
N ASN A 93 -13.65 -7.95 -2.12
CA ASN A 93 -13.50 -8.22 -0.68
C ASN A 93 -13.93 -7.07 0.21
N LYS A 94 -14.44 -5.99 -0.39
CA LYS A 94 -14.81 -4.76 0.34
C LYS A 94 -13.64 -4.27 1.20
N ALA A 95 -12.42 -4.40 0.66
CA ALA A 95 -11.22 -3.96 1.34
C ALA A 95 -11.00 -2.47 1.09
N ILE A 96 -10.26 -1.83 2.00
CA ILE A 96 -9.84 -0.45 1.82
C ILE A 96 -8.55 -0.45 1.02
N ALA A 97 -8.50 0.27 -0.09
CA ALA A 97 -7.29 0.38 -0.89
C ALA A 97 -6.43 1.52 -0.35
N CYS A 98 -5.14 1.25 -0.19
CA CYS A 98 -4.17 2.24 0.25
C CYS A 98 -3.26 2.56 -0.93
N THR A 99 -3.40 3.74 -1.49
CA THR A 99 -2.67 4.14 -2.69
C THR A 99 -2.53 5.66 -2.74
N ASN A 100 -1.47 6.09 -3.42
CA ASN A 100 -1.29 7.50 -3.75
C ASN A 100 -1.35 7.73 -5.26
N ASP A 101 -1.72 6.72 -6.02
CA ASP A 101 -1.86 6.82 -7.48
C ASP A 101 -3.21 7.45 -7.84
N ALA A 102 -3.17 8.56 -8.56
CA ALA A 102 -4.38 9.30 -8.93
C ALA A 102 -5.32 8.49 -9.81
N GLY A 103 -4.78 7.72 -10.75
CA GLY A 103 -5.60 6.90 -11.64
C GLY A 103 -6.34 5.80 -10.90
N LEU A 104 -5.65 5.07 -10.06
CA LEU A 104 -6.27 4.00 -9.26
C LEU A 104 -7.29 4.59 -8.29
N LYS A 105 -6.95 5.70 -7.63
CA LYS A 105 -7.88 6.41 -6.75
C LYS A 105 -9.18 6.75 -7.46
N GLY A 106 -9.08 7.31 -8.66
CA GLY A 106 -10.24 7.68 -9.45
C GLY A 106 -11.14 6.50 -9.77
N ARG A 107 -10.55 5.38 -10.16
CA ARG A 107 -11.29 4.14 -10.45
C ARG A 107 -12.05 3.64 -9.23
N LEU A 108 -11.36 3.62 -8.08
CA LEU A 108 -11.95 3.14 -6.82
C LEU A 108 -13.09 4.05 -6.36
N ARG A 109 -12.88 5.36 -6.43
CA ARG A 109 -13.90 6.33 -6.01
C ARG A 109 -15.13 6.30 -6.92
N ALA A 110 -14.95 6.05 -8.20
CA ALA A 110 -16.07 5.90 -9.13
C ALA A 110 -16.97 4.72 -8.74
N GLU A 111 -16.42 3.71 -8.08
CA GLU A 111 -17.17 2.56 -7.57
C GLU A 111 -17.56 2.74 -6.09
N LYS A 112 -17.43 3.96 -5.57
CA LYS A 112 -17.77 4.31 -4.18
C LYS A 112 -16.99 3.49 -3.15
N MET A 113 -15.77 3.14 -3.47
CA MET A 113 -14.90 2.38 -2.57
C MET A 113 -14.07 3.31 -1.72
N LYS A 114 -13.76 2.84 -0.51
CA LYS A 114 -12.92 3.62 0.42
C LYS A 114 -11.46 3.53 0.03
N VAL A 115 -10.80 4.68 0.06
CA VAL A 115 -9.37 4.79 -0.27
C VAL A 115 -8.68 5.57 0.83
N ILE A 116 -7.52 5.07 1.25
CA ILE A 116 -6.62 5.80 2.15
C ILE A 116 -5.41 6.24 1.36
N GLY A 117 -5.01 7.47 1.52
CA GLY A 117 -3.83 8.02 0.85
C GLY A 117 -3.29 9.20 1.63
N LEU A 118 -2.36 9.94 1.03
CA LEU A 118 -1.80 11.14 1.65
C LEU A 118 -2.85 12.26 1.70
N ARG A 119 -3.05 12.80 2.88
CA ARG A 119 -3.81 14.03 3.07
C ARG A 119 -2.87 15.22 3.15
N SER A 120 -1.68 15.00 3.65
CA SER A 120 -0.59 15.96 3.70
C SER A 120 0.73 15.19 3.73
N LYS A 121 1.86 15.88 3.76
CA LYS A 121 3.18 15.23 3.80
C LYS A 121 3.39 14.37 5.04
N THR A 122 2.61 14.58 6.09
CA THR A 122 2.80 13.88 7.37
C THR A 122 1.58 13.08 7.81
N LYS A 123 0.49 13.11 7.04
CA LYS A 123 -0.76 12.49 7.47
C LYS A 123 -1.39 11.65 6.36
N LEU A 124 -1.90 10.49 6.74
CA LEU A 124 -2.78 9.68 5.92
C LEU A 124 -4.23 9.96 6.31
N GLY A 125 -5.14 9.61 5.43
CA GLY A 125 -6.56 9.68 5.70
C GLY A 125 -7.36 9.18 4.53
N TYR A 126 -8.68 9.13 4.70
CA TYR A 126 -9.57 8.79 3.59
C TYR A 126 -9.54 9.92 2.56
N VAL A 127 -9.41 9.55 1.33
CA VAL A 127 -9.25 10.51 0.22
C VAL A 127 -10.27 10.29 -0.90
#